data_9a7aea9836fba1ea7073854b5202f976
#
_entry.id   9a7aea9836fba1ea7073854b5202f976
#
_cell.length_a   1.000
_cell.length_b   1.000
_cell.length_c   1.000
_cell.angle_alpha   90.00
_cell.angle_beta   90.00
_cell.angle_gamma   90.00
#
_symmetry.space_group_name_H-M   'P 1'
#
loop_
_entity.id
_entity.type
_entity.pdbx_description
1 polymer ?
#
loop_
_entity_poly.entity_id
_entity_poly.type
_entity_poly.pdbx_seq_one_letter_code
_entity_poly.pdbx_strand_id
1 'polypeptide(L)'
;MKNIGTLEELPQEYLESLESENLVPLWPSLKALLPPRIPTTQTQAIHWTYKAIRPLLMKAGELTPIEKAERRVLVLANPGHGLNAMKVSPAMYVGMQLLLPGEWAPSHRHTPNAVRMIVEGEGAFTTVEGEKCPMSRGDLILTPSGLWHEHSHEGDKPVVWLDVLDLPLIYYMETSYTLTVPNKLLNQVAVIVSMPMEGFYLHQYFRAMKAAILCCAIHGRRFGQRYSHLIKRMLK
;
A
#
# COMPACT_ATOMS: atom_id res chain seq x y z
N MET A 1 -6.27 -7.96 -45.71
CA MET A 1 -6.76 -7.33 -44.45
C MET A 1 -8.03 -6.57 -44.83
N LYS A 2 -9.11 -6.71 -44.05
CA LYS A 2 -10.30 -5.87 -44.27
C LYS A 2 -9.89 -4.41 -44.03
N ASN A 3 -10.29 -3.54 -44.95
CA ASN A 3 -10.09 -2.10 -44.78
C ASN A 3 -10.99 -1.66 -43.62
N ILE A 4 -10.41 -1.08 -42.59
CA ILE A 4 -11.14 -0.51 -41.46
C ILE A 4 -11.30 0.97 -41.79
N GLY A 5 -12.53 1.48 -41.74
CA GLY A 5 -12.85 2.88 -42.02
C GLY A 5 -12.09 3.80 -41.05
N THR A 6 -11.80 5.02 -41.48
CA THR A 6 -11.12 6.07 -40.69
C THR A 6 -12.13 7.12 -40.23
N LEU A 7 -11.71 7.99 -39.30
CA LEU A 7 -12.58 9.09 -38.86
C LEU A 7 -12.86 10.09 -39.95
N GLU A 8 -11.90 10.31 -40.87
CA GLU A 8 -12.01 11.22 -41.98
C GLU A 8 -13.04 10.77 -43.02
N GLU A 9 -13.41 9.49 -43.02
CA GLU A 9 -14.45 8.93 -43.90
C GLU A 9 -15.87 9.16 -43.37
N LEU A 10 -16.00 9.71 -42.12
CA LEU A 10 -17.30 9.96 -41.50
C LEU A 10 -17.74 11.41 -41.73
N PRO A 11 -19.06 11.65 -41.95
CA PRO A 11 -19.60 13.00 -42.05
C PRO A 11 -19.34 13.79 -40.75
N GLN A 12 -19.00 15.08 -40.89
CA GLN A 12 -18.73 15.96 -39.78
C GLN A 12 -19.94 16.06 -38.82
N GLU A 13 -21.14 16.17 -39.33
CA GLU A 13 -22.39 16.20 -38.56
C GLU A 13 -22.56 14.95 -37.67
N TYR A 14 -22.12 13.78 -38.17
CA TYR A 14 -22.16 12.54 -37.41
C TYR A 14 -21.12 12.54 -36.31
N LEU A 15 -19.91 13.03 -36.57
CA LEU A 15 -18.85 13.17 -35.52
C LEU A 15 -19.29 14.12 -34.42
N GLU A 16 -19.89 15.26 -34.75
CA GLU A 16 -20.44 16.21 -33.77
C GLU A 16 -21.56 15.59 -32.94
N SER A 17 -22.43 14.78 -33.57
CA SER A 17 -23.48 14.06 -32.86
C SER A 17 -22.92 13.03 -31.89
N LEU A 18 -21.85 12.32 -32.26
CA LEU A 18 -21.17 11.39 -31.39
C LEU A 18 -20.52 12.11 -30.20
N GLU A 19 -19.83 13.22 -30.47
CA GLU A 19 -19.15 14.03 -29.43
C GLU A 19 -20.16 14.57 -28.40
N SER A 20 -21.34 15.07 -28.86
CA SER A 20 -22.39 15.57 -27.98
C SER A 20 -22.91 14.54 -26.98
N GLU A 21 -22.87 13.24 -27.34
CA GLU A 21 -23.29 12.12 -26.52
C GLU A 21 -22.11 11.40 -25.85
N ASN A 22 -20.86 11.93 -25.94
CA ASN A 22 -19.64 11.31 -25.45
C ASN A 22 -19.40 9.90 -26.02
N LEU A 23 -19.73 9.70 -27.29
CA LEU A 23 -19.54 8.45 -28.01
C LEU A 23 -18.30 8.53 -28.91
N VAL A 24 -17.53 7.44 -28.96
CA VAL A 24 -16.35 7.33 -29.81
C VAL A 24 -16.48 6.08 -30.69
N PRO A 25 -16.35 6.18 -32.03
CA PRO A 25 -16.42 5.00 -32.90
C PRO A 25 -15.17 4.13 -32.66
N LEU A 26 -15.38 2.86 -32.36
CA LEU A 26 -14.31 1.92 -32.06
C LEU A 26 -13.49 1.53 -33.30
N TRP A 27 -14.14 1.37 -34.47
CA TRP A 27 -13.52 0.73 -35.64
C TRP A 27 -12.30 1.44 -36.21
N PRO A 28 -12.15 2.78 -36.17
CA PRO A 28 -10.90 3.44 -36.60
C PRO A 28 -9.71 3.08 -35.72
N SER A 29 -9.96 2.88 -34.41
CA SER A 29 -8.95 2.60 -33.39
C SER A 29 -8.87 1.13 -32.97
N LEU A 30 -9.70 0.26 -33.58
CA LEU A 30 -9.85 -1.13 -33.12
C LEU A 30 -8.52 -1.87 -33.01
N LYS A 31 -7.63 -1.74 -33.98
CA LYS A 31 -6.35 -2.44 -33.98
C LYS A 31 -5.40 -1.93 -32.87
N ALA A 32 -5.50 -0.65 -32.50
CA ALA A 32 -4.70 -0.07 -31.44
C ALA A 32 -5.22 -0.43 -30.04
N LEU A 33 -6.53 -0.67 -29.90
CA LEU A 33 -7.17 -1.00 -28.66
C LEU A 33 -7.18 -2.51 -28.35
N LEU A 34 -7.05 -3.36 -29.37
CA LEU A 34 -6.98 -4.80 -29.15
C LEU A 34 -5.67 -5.17 -28.43
N PRO A 35 -5.75 -6.06 -27.42
CA PRO A 35 -4.55 -6.53 -26.74
C PRO A 35 -3.57 -7.17 -27.73
N PRO A 36 -2.26 -6.94 -27.58
CA PRO A 36 -1.28 -7.60 -28.42
C PRO A 36 -1.25 -9.11 -28.15
N ARG A 37 -0.82 -9.89 -29.14
CA ARG A 37 -0.68 -11.35 -29.01
C ARG A 37 0.24 -11.77 -27.87
N ILE A 38 1.26 -10.96 -27.61
CA ILE A 38 2.22 -11.14 -26.50
C ILE A 38 2.10 -9.91 -25.61
N PRO A 39 1.94 -10.06 -24.29
CA PRO A 39 1.86 -8.93 -23.38
C PRO A 39 3.09 -8.03 -23.50
N THR A 40 2.85 -6.73 -23.58
CA THR A 40 3.93 -5.72 -23.54
C THR A 40 4.06 -5.20 -22.14
N THR A 41 5.24 -5.37 -21.52
CA THR A 41 5.54 -4.87 -20.19
C THR A 41 6.44 -3.64 -20.24
N GLN A 42 6.11 -2.63 -19.45
CA GLN A 42 6.98 -1.48 -19.21
C GLN A 42 7.94 -1.73 -18.04
N THR A 43 7.56 -2.64 -17.13
CA THR A 43 8.37 -2.99 -15.97
C THR A 43 9.69 -3.60 -16.41
N GLN A 44 10.80 -3.01 -15.97
CA GLN A 44 12.15 -3.49 -16.22
C GLN A 44 12.63 -4.37 -15.08
N ALA A 45 13.45 -5.38 -15.40
CA ALA A 45 14.15 -6.14 -14.37
C ALA A 45 15.18 -5.22 -13.68
N ILE A 46 15.11 -5.11 -12.37
CA ILE A 46 15.99 -4.29 -11.55
C ILE A 46 16.25 -4.97 -10.22
N HIS A 47 17.44 -4.75 -9.68
CA HIS A 47 17.84 -5.26 -8.38
C HIS A 47 18.38 -4.11 -7.53
N TRP A 48 17.82 -3.93 -6.33
CA TRP A 48 18.30 -2.99 -5.32
C TRP A 48 18.99 -3.76 -4.19
N THR A 49 20.23 -3.43 -3.92
CA THR A 49 20.93 -4.02 -2.77
C THR A 49 20.70 -3.16 -1.52
N TYR A 50 20.43 -3.80 -0.38
CA TYR A 50 20.30 -3.07 0.88
C TYR A 50 21.58 -2.31 1.25
N LYS A 51 22.76 -2.86 0.89
CA LYS A 51 24.05 -2.20 1.05
C LYS A 51 24.11 -0.82 0.38
N ALA A 52 23.47 -0.65 -0.79
CA ALA A 52 23.42 0.63 -1.50
C ALA A 52 22.34 1.56 -0.93
N ILE A 53 21.18 1.01 -0.53
CA ILE A 53 20.05 1.81 -0.03
C ILE A 53 20.32 2.35 1.37
N ARG A 54 20.85 1.53 2.27
CA ARG A 54 21.01 1.87 3.69
C ARG A 54 21.72 3.20 3.95
N PRO A 55 22.88 3.52 3.33
CA PRO A 55 23.56 4.79 3.54
C PRO A 55 22.71 6.00 3.10
N LEU A 56 21.96 5.86 2.00
CA LEU A 56 21.07 6.92 1.51
C LEU A 56 19.89 7.14 2.45
N LEU A 57 19.36 6.05 3.02
CA LEU A 57 18.25 6.11 3.97
C LEU A 57 18.69 6.76 5.30
N MET A 58 19.88 6.40 5.82
CA MET A 58 20.46 7.06 6.99
C MET A 58 20.70 8.56 6.73
N LYS A 59 21.21 8.89 5.54
CA LYS A 59 21.41 10.29 5.13
C LYS A 59 20.10 11.07 5.07
N ALA A 60 19.02 10.45 4.62
CA ALA A 60 17.69 11.07 4.67
C ALA A 60 17.26 11.39 6.12
N GLY A 61 17.62 10.51 7.09
CA GLY A 61 17.42 10.76 8.51
C GLY A 61 18.16 11.99 9.04
N GLU A 62 19.40 12.19 8.61
CA GLU A 62 20.19 13.36 8.97
C GLU A 62 19.67 14.67 8.34
N LEU A 63 19.19 14.60 7.09
CA LEU A 63 18.79 15.78 6.32
C LEU A 63 17.37 16.25 6.60
N THR A 64 16.47 15.34 6.97
CA THR A 64 15.05 15.65 7.09
C THR A 64 14.50 15.07 8.39
N PRO A 65 14.23 15.90 9.40
CA PRO A 65 13.60 15.47 10.65
C PRO A 65 12.18 14.93 10.38
N ILE A 66 11.70 14.04 11.26
CA ILE A 66 10.44 13.32 11.07
C ILE A 66 9.24 14.26 10.99
N GLU A 67 9.26 15.39 11.67
CA GLU A 67 8.19 16.40 11.68
C GLU A 67 7.98 17.04 10.32
N LYS A 68 9.03 17.04 9.46
CA LYS A 68 8.95 17.56 8.08
C LYS A 68 8.68 16.47 7.06
N ALA A 69 9.14 15.25 7.34
CA ALA A 69 8.99 14.12 6.43
C ALA A 69 7.66 13.39 6.64
N GLU A 70 7.06 13.47 7.86
CA GLU A 70 6.00 12.57 8.35
C GLU A 70 6.40 11.10 8.26
N ARG A 71 6.89 10.68 7.10
CA ARG A 71 7.41 9.34 6.80
C ARG A 71 8.65 9.46 5.94
N ARG A 72 9.80 9.05 6.48
CA ARG A 72 11.05 9.00 5.73
C ARG A 72 11.12 7.71 4.93
N VAL A 73 10.70 7.77 3.67
CA VAL A 73 10.65 6.63 2.75
C VAL A 73 11.46 6.92 1.51
N LEU A 74 12.30 5.97 1.10
CA LEU A 74 12.89 5.91 -0.23
C LEU A 74 12.11 4.90 -1.07
N VAL A 75 11.42 5.39 -2.08
CA VAL A 75 10.61 4.55 -2.97
C VAL A 75 11.51 3.79 -3.94
N LEU A 76 11.30 2.48 -4.06
CA LEU A 76 11.95 1.62 -5.05
C LEU A 76 11.22 1.78 -6.39
N ALA A 77 11.50 2.89 -7.07
CA ALA A 77 10.83 3.25 -8.30
C ALA A 77 11.42 2.52 -9.50
N ASN A 78 10.58 1.82 -10.26
CA ASN A 78 11.03 1.09 -11.44
C ASN A 78 11.27 2.04 -12.62
N PRO A 79 12.46 2.03 -13.23
CA PRO A 79 12.80 2.96 -14.31
C PRO A 79 11.92 2.81 -15.55
N GLY A 80 11.35 1.63 -15.80
CA GLY A 80 10.43 1.41 -16.92
C GLY A 80 9.12 2.20 -16.81
N HIS A 81 8.74 2.66 -15.62
CA HIS A 81 7.57 3.51 -15.38
C HIS A 81 7.93 5.00 -15.20
N GLY A 82 9.22 5.32 -15.16
CA GLY A 82 9.72 6.63 -14.76
C GLY A 82 9.74 6.80 -13.24
N LEU A 83 10.78 7.49 -12.72
CA LEU A 83 10.99 7.61 -11.27
C LEU A 83 9.84 8.36 -10.57
N ASN A 84 9.25 9.36 -11.24
CA ASN A 84 8.14 10.15 -10.69
C ASN A 84 6.83 9.35 -10.54
N ALA A 85 6.72 8.18 -11.16
CA ALA A 85 5.56 7.31 -11.00
C ALA A 85 5.52 6.63 -9.62
N MET A 86 6.64 6.65 -8.86
CA MET A 86 6.76 6.14 -7.49
C MET A 86 6.16 4.74 -7.31
N LYS A 87 6.41 3.82 -8.25
CA LYS A 87 5.92 2.44 -8.22
C LYS A 87 6.96 1.45 -8.72
N VAL A 88 6.93 0.25 -8.17
CA VAL A 88 7.80 -0.86 -8.58
C VAL A 88 7.22 -1.64 -9.75
N SER A 89 5.90 -1.63 -9.87
CA SER A 89 5.14 -2.25 -10.97
C SER A 89 3.82 -1.49 -11.19
N PRO A 90 3.04 -1.79 -12.22
CA PRO A 90 1.73 -1.17 -12.44
C PRO A 90 0.78 -1.27 -11.25
N ALA A 91 0.88 -2.34 -10.44
CA ALA A 91 -0.03 -2.64 -9.36
C ALA A 91 0.56 -2.43 -7.95
N MET A 92 1.90 -2.30 -7.83
CA MET A 92 2.57 -2.29 -6.52
C MET A 92 3.48 -1.08 -6.32
N TYR A 93 3.39 -0.54 -5.12
CA TYR A 93 4.34 0.38 -4.51
C TYR A 93 5.25 -0.41 -3.56
N VAL A 94 6.54 -0.05 -3.54
CA VAL A 94 7.50 -0.57 -2.57
C VAL A 94 8.39 0.57 -2.10
N GLY A 95 8.52 0.72 -0.79
CA GLY A 95 9.36 1.75 -0.18
C GLY A 95 10.14 1.23 1.02
N MET A 96 11.35 1.75 1.21
CA MET A 96 12.15 1.53 2.43
C MET A 96 11.93 2.69 3.37
N GLN A 97 11.35 2.44 4.54
CA GLN A 97 11.09 3.44 5.57
C GLN A 97 12.08 3.34 6.71
N LEU A 98 12.48 4.51 7.24
CA LEU A 98 13.36 4.68 8.39
C LEU A 98 12.62 5.37 9.54
N LEU A 99 12.78 4.82 10.73
CA LEU A 99 12.41 5.46 11.99
C LEU A 99 13.63 5.45 12.92
N LEU A 100 14.02 6.62 13.42
CA LEU A 100 15.11 6.80 14.36
C LEU A 100 14.60 6.70 15.81
N PRO A 101 15.48 6.47 16.79
CA PRO A 101 15.10 6.43 18.21
C PRO A 101 14.28 7.64 18.64
N GLY A 102 13.17 7.40 19.34
CA GLY A 102 12.27 8.44 19.84
C GLY A 102 11.34 9.06 18.79
N GLU A 103 11.45 8.67 17.52
CA GLU A 103 10.57 9.18 16.47
C GLU A 103 9.24 8.42 16.40
N TRP A 104 8.26 9.07 15.79
CA TRP A 104 6.94 8.51 15.54
C TRP A 104 6.38 9.02 14.21
N ALA A 105 5.52 8.22 13.57
CA ALA A 105 4.76 8.59 12.39
C ALA A 105 3.27 8.60 12.74
N PRO A 106 2.53 9.69 12.42
CA PRO A 106 1.18 9.91 12.92
C PRO A 106 0.18 8.87 12.43
N SER A 107 -0.86 8.68 13.26
CA SER A 107 -1.96 7.76 12.97
C SER A 107 -2.73 8.16 11.73
N HIS A 108 -2.98 7.20 10.87
CA HIS A 108 -3.72 7.37 9.64
C HIS A 108 -4.36 6.04 9.23
N ARG A 109 -5.27 6.12 8.28
CA ARG A 109 -5.81 4.95 7.56
C ARG A 109 -5.94 5.24 6.08
N HIS A 110 -5.82 4.22 5.27
CA HIS A 110 -5.94 4.31 3.82
C HIS A 110 -6.56 3.04 3.23
N THR A 111 -7.11 3.16 2.02
CA THR A 111 -7.67 2.02 1.28
C THR A 111 -6.65 0.99 0.82
N PRO A 112 -5.42 1.34 0.39
CA PRO A 112 -4.43 0.34 0.06
C PRO A 112 -4.11 -0.58 1.24
N ASN A 113 -3.92 -1.88 0.96
CA ASN A 113 -3.34 -2.80 1.93
C ASN A 113 -1.84 -2.55 2.04
N ALA A 114 -1.27 -2.77 3.23
CA ALA A 114 0.16 -2.68 3.44
C ALA A 114 0.72 -3.94 4.11
N VAL A 115 1.88 -4.38 3.61
CA VAL A 115 2.69 -5.43 4.22
C VAL A 115 4.03 -4.80 4.57
N ARG A 116 4.48 -4.96 5.82
CA ARG A 116 5.76 -4.46 6.32
C ARG A 116 6.68 -5.61 6.64
N MET A 117 7.85 -5.63 6.04
CA MET A 117 8.92 -6.57 6.36
C MET A 117 10.05 -5.83 7.07
N ILE A 118 10.34 -6.19 8.30
CA ILE A 118 11.39 -5.53 9.09
C ILE A 118 12.75 -6.02 8.62
N VAL A 119 13.57 -5.09 8.11
CA VAL A 119 14.86 -5.38 7.47
C VAL A 119 16.02 -5.19 8.45
N GLU A 120 15.93 -4.18 9.32
CA GLU A 120 16.98 -3.83 10.29
C GLU A 120 16.36 -3.28 11.57
N GLY A 121 16.99 -3.61 12.71
CA GLY A 121 16.68 -3.05 14.02
C GLY A 121 15.56 -3.75 14.77
N GLU A 122 15.27 -3.22 15.96
CA GLU A 122 14.23 -3.64 16.90
C GLU A 122 13.84 -2.48 17.81
N GLY A 123 12.76 -2.63 18.59
CA GLY A 123 12.30 -1.63 19.55
C GLY A 123 11.34 -0.58 18.98
N ALA A 124 11.08 -0.59 17.68
CA ALA A 124 9.92 0.09 17.10
C ALA A 124 8.68 -0.81 17.13
N PHE A 125 7.52 -0.20 16.88
CA PHE A 125 6.26 -0.92 16.75
C PHE A 125 5.30 -0.21 15.81
N THR A 126 4.43 -0.98 15.18
CA THR A 126 3.22 -0.48 14.51
C THR A 126 2.05 -0.73 15.43
N THR A 127 1.25 0.29 15.72
CA THR A 127 -0.05 0.11 16.38
C THR A 127 -1.11 0.02 15.29
N VAL A 128 -1.91 -1.07 15.29
CA VAL A 128 -3.02 -1.29 14.35
C VAL A 128 -4.30 -1.43 15.15
N GLU A 129 -5.29 -0.56 14.94
CA GLU A 129 -6.56 -0.54 15.70
C GLU A 129 -6.36 -0.61 17.23
N GLY A 130 -5.30 0.05 17.73
CA GLY A 130 -4.94 0.07 19.14
C GLY A 130 -4.08 -1.12 19.61
N GLU A 131 -3.81 -2.11 18.76
CA GLU A 131 -2.91 -3.22 19.09
C GLU A 131 -1.47 -2.90 18.73
N LYS A 132 -0.59 -2.95 19.71
CA LYS A 132 0.86 -2.71 19.57
C LYS A 132 1.54 -3.96 19.01
N CYS A 133 2.05 -3.86 17.78
CA CYS A 133 2.80 -4.90 17.07
C CYS A 133 4.30 -4.57 17.12
N PRO A 134 5.10 -5.20 17.99
CA PRO A 134 6.54 -4.97 18.04
C PRO A 134 7.21 -5.33 16.72
N MET A 135 8.29 -4.63 16.42
CA MET A 135 9.12 -4.84 15.24
C MET A 135 10.46 -5.44 15.64
N SER A 136 10.79 -6.57 15.05
CA SER A 136 12.11 -7.18 15.09
C SER A 136 12.52 -7.63 13.69
N ARG A 137 13.81 -7.61 13.40
CA ARG A 137 14.31 -8.02 12.08
C ARG A 137 13.78 -9.39 11.66
N GLY A 138 13.16 -9.47 10.49
CA GLY A 138 12.55 -10.67 9.91
C GLY A 138 11.05 -10.78 10.18
N ASP A 139 10.46 -9.90 10.99
CA ASP A 139 9.01 -9.88 11.21
C ASP A 139 8.28 -9.35 9.98
N LEU A 140 7.06 -9.84 9.81
CA LEU A 140 6.10 -9.39 8.81
C LEU A 140 4.85 -8.87 9.52
N ILE A 141 4.51 -7.59 9.29
CA ILE A 141 3.33 -6.94 9.86
C ILE A 141 2.38 -6.58 8.73
N LEU A 142 1.10 -6.95 8.89
CA LEU A 142 0.05 -6.63 7.93
C LEU A 142 -0.80 -5.46 8.45
N THR A 143 -1.09 -4.52 7.57
CA THR A 143 -2.09 -3.48 7.80
C THR A 143 -3.13 -3.54 6.69
N PRO A 144 -4.25 -4.21 6.93
CA PRO A 144 -5.35 -4.29 5.97
C PRO A 144 -5.96 -2.92 5.66
N SER A 145 -6.60 -2.84 4.49
CA SER A 145 -7.34 -1.66 4.02
C SER A 145 -8.26 -1.08 5.10
N GLY A 146 -8.20 0.23 5.25
CA GLY A 146 -9.10 1.01 6.11
C GLY A 146 -8.83 0.95 7.61
N LEU A 147 -7.84 0.19 8.07
CA LEU A 147 -7.49 0.13 9.49
C LEU A 147 -6.60 1.29 9.91
N TRP A 148 -6.90 1.88 11.07
CA TRP A 148 -6.06 2.90 11.68
C TRP A 148 -4.73 2.31 12.11
N HIS A 149 -3.63 2.99 11.79
CA HIS A 149 -2.30 2.56 12.18
C HIS A 149 -1.33 3.73 12.31
N GLU A 150 -0.34 3.52 13.16
CA GLU A 150 0.75 4.46 13.46
C GLU A 150 2.04 3.70 13.74
N HIS A 151 3.15 4.41 13.76
CA HIS A 151 4.45 3.84 14.10
C HIS A 151 5.13 4.67 15.17
N SER A 152 5.81 4.00 16.11
CA SER A 152 6.60 4.65 17.15
C SER A 152 7.85 3.83 17.44
N HIS A 153 8.87 4.48 17.99
CA HIS A 153 10.15 3.87 18.26
C HIS A 153 10.61 4.18 19.68
N GLU A 154 10.69 3.15 20.52
CA GLU A 154 11.14 3.21 21.94
C GLU A 154 12.55 2.63 22.12
N GLY A 155 13.17 2.11 21.06
CA GLY A 155 14.52 1.53 21.10
C GLY A 155 15.62 2.58 20.93
N ASP A 156 16.87 2.11 20.89
CA ASP A 156 18.08 2.91 20.87
C ASP A 156 18.82 2.91 19.50
N LYS A 157 18.37 2.11 18.55
CA LYS A 157 19.00 1.96 17.22
C LYS A 157 17.97 2.19 16.12
N PRO A 158 18.39 2.65 14.92
CA PRO A 158 17.49 2.83 13.80
C PRO A 158 16.72 1.54 13.46
N VAL A 159 15.45 1.68 13.09
CA VAL A 159 14.65 0.59 12.54
C VAL A 159 14.29 0.91 11.10
N VAL A 160 14.49 -0.08 10.24
CA VAL A 160 14.19 0.00 8.81
C VAL A 160 13.29 -1.13 8.42
N TRP A 161 12.23 -0.82 7.68
CA TRP A 161 11.35 -1.82 7.07
C TRP A 161 11.06 -1.53 5.62
N LEU A 162 10.63 -2.57 4.91
CA LEU A 162 10.12 -2.51 3.55
C LEU A 162 8.60 -2.48 3.61
N ASP A 163 7.99 -1.41 3.12
CA ASP A 163 6.55 -1.33 2.90
C ASP A 163 6.21 -1.75 1.47
N VAL A 164 5.26 -2.68 1.33
CA VAL A 164 4.68 -3.10 0.05
C VAL A 164 3.19 -2.79 0.09
N LEU A 165 2.70 -1.98 -0.85
CA LEU A 165 1.30 -1.60 -0.93
C LEU A 165 0.76 -1.85 -2.34
N ASP A 166 -0.53 -2.22 -2.42
CA ASP A 166 -1.31 -2.25 -3.67
C ASP A 166 -1.79 -0.85 -4.12
N LEU A 167 -1.13 0.21 -3.61
CA LEU A 167 -1.49 1.61 -3.83
C LEU A 167 -1.73 1.97 -5.30
N PRO A 168 -0.86 1.62 -6.29
CA PRO A 168 -1.11 1.98 -7.68
C PRO A 168 -2.35 1.30 -8.26
N LEU A 169 -2.66 0.07 -7.83
CA LEU A 169 -3.86 -0.65 -8.24
C LEU A 169 -5.11 0.03 -7.68
N ILE A 170 -5.14 0.32 -6.39
CA ILE A 170 -6.27 0.98 -5.73
C ILE A 170 -6.48 2.38 -6.30
N TYR A 171 -5.40 3.11 -6.61
CA TYR A 171 -5.47 4.40 -7.28
C TYR A 171 -6.06 4.29 -8.69
N TYR A 172 -5.64 3.30 -9.48
CA TYR A 172 -6.17 3.03 -10.81
C TYR A 172 -7.67 2.72 -10.79
N MET A 173 -8.17 2.08 -9.73
CA MET A 173 -9.58 1.78 -9.53
C MET A 173 -10.39 3.00 -9.01
N GLU A 174 -9.77 4.17 -8.85
CA GLU A 174 -10.38 5.40 -8.33
C GLU A 174 -11.02 5.24 -6.94
N THR A 175 -10.50 4.32 -6.12
CA THR A 175 -11.00 4.03 -4.77
C THR A 175 -10.02 4.41 -3.68
N SER A 176 -8.91 5.08 -4.05
CA SER A 176 -7.85 5.46 -3.11
C SER A 176 -8.24 6.66 -2.26
N TYR A 177 -8.18 6.49 -0.94
CA TYR A 177 -8.28 7.60 0.00
C TYR A 177 -7.33 7.42 1.18
N THR A 178 -7.00 8.51 1.84
CA THR A 178 -6.26 8.54 3.12
C THR A 178 -6.97 9.49 4.08
N LEU A 179 -7.06 9.08 5.34
CA LEU A 179 -7.52 9.92 6.44
C LEU A 179 -6.41 10.00 7.50
N THR A 180 -6.15 11.19 8.00
CA THR A 180 -5.22 11.45 9.09
C THR A 180 -5.97 11.99 10.29
N VAL A 181 -5.51 11.67 11.50
CA VAL A 181 -6.07 12.24 12.73
C VAL A 181 -5.34 13.55 13.01
N PRO A 182 -6.05 14.69 13.14
CA PRO A 182 -5.43 15.92 13.62
C PRO A 182 -4.81 15.69 15.00
N ASN A 183 -3.59 16.20 15.25
CA ASN A 183 -2.82 16.00 16.49
C ASN A 183 -3.59 16.32 17.79
N LYS A 184 -4.66 17.12 17.74
CA LYS A 184 -5.52 17.44 18.90
C LYS A 184 -6.51 16.34 19.28
N LEU A 185 -6.71 15.31 18.46
CA LEU A 185 -7.71 14.26 18.67
C LEU A 185 -7.11 12.90 19.07
N LEU A 186 -5.79 12.75 19.08
CA LEU A 186 -5.12 11.47 19.41
C LEU A 186 -5.56 10.89 20.77
N ASN A 187 -5.88 11.73 21.74
CA ASN A 187 -6.39 11.29 23.05
C ASN A 187 -7.91 11.00 23.06
N GLN A 188 -8.64 11.28 21.98
CA GLN A 188 -10.10 11.07 21.88
C GLN A 188 -10.48 9.96 20.90
N VAL A 189 -9.57 9.57 19.99
CA VAL A 189 -9.87 8.59 18.93
C VAL A 189 -10.08 7.17 19.49
N ALA A 190 -9.45 6.83 20.59
CA ALA A 190 -9.73 5.57 21.29
C ALA A 190 -11.20 5.43 21.72
N VAL A 191 -11.94 6.54 21.85
CA VAL A 191 -13.35 6.56 22.23
C VAL A 191 -14.27 6.55 20.99
N ILE A 192 -13.84 7.12 19.87
CA ILE A 192 -14.67 7.23 18.65
C ILE A 192 -14.72 5.92 17.85
N VAL A 193 -13.68 5.10 17.92
CA VAL A 193 -13.63 3.79 17.23
C VAL A 193 -14.62 2.78 17.85
N SER A 194 -15.18 3.08 19.02
CA SER A 194 -16.19 2.24 19.69
C SER A 194 -17.64 2.54 19.29
N MET A 195 -17.91 3.47 18.37
CA MET A 195 -19.28 3.70 17.90
C MET A 195 -19.75 2.50 17.05
N PRO A 196 -20.84 1.82 17.45
CA PRO A 196 -21.39 0.73 16.67
C PRO A 196 -21.96 1.29 15.37
N MET A 197 -21.43 0.90 14.24
CA MET A 197 -22.14 1.01 12.97
C MET A 197 -23.25 -0.05 12.99
N GLU A 198 -24.39 0.32 13.52
CA GLU A 198 -25.60 -0.49 13.43
C GLU A 198 -25.99 -0.61 11.96
N GLY A 199 -26.00 -1.83 11.44
CA GLY A 199 -26.67 -2.16 10.20
C GLY A 199 -25.95 -2.96 9.14
N PHE A 200 -24.71 -3.43 9.33
CA PHE A 200 -24.09 -4.33 8.37
C PHE A 200 -23.43 -5.54 9.05
N TYR A 201 -23.65 -6.72 8.48
CA TYR A 201 -23.08 -8.04 8.88
C TYR A 201 -21.53 -8.12 8.84
N LEU A 202 -20.85 -6.99 8.91
CA LEU A 202 -19.40 -6.87 9.00
C LEU A 202 -18.84 -7.31 10.38
N HIS A 203 -19.66 -7.33 11.43
CA HIS A 203 -19.17 -7.59 12.80
C HIS A 203 -18.59 -9.00 13.00
N GLN A 204 -19.13 -10.01 12.33
CA GLN A 204 -18.57 -11.38 12.39
C GLN A 204 -17.28 -11.49 11.53
N TYR A 205 -17.21 -10.77 10.41
CA TYR A 205 -16.01 -10.72 9.58
C TYR A 205 -14.87 -10.00 10.28
N PHE A 206 -15.15 -8.88 10.96
CA PHE A 206 -14.18 -8.15 11.78
C PHE A 206 -13.72 -8.92 13.02
N ARG A 207 -14.56 -9.73 13.67
CA ARG A 207 -14.14 -10.61 14.76
C ARG A 207 -13.24 -11.75 14.28
N ALA A 208 -13.55 -12.35 13.16
CA ALA A 208 -12.70 -13.38 12.54
C ALA A 208 -11.39 -12.75 12.00
N MET A 209 -11.43 -11.55 11.41
CA MET A 209 -10.25 -10.80 11.02
C MET A 209 -9.44 -10.31 12.23
N LYS A 210 -10.06 -9.81 13.31
CA LYS A 210 -9.32 -9.47 14.55
C LYS A 210 -8.54 -10.67 15.09
N ALA A 211 -9.12 -11.87 15.04
CA ALA A 211 -8.42 -13.10 15.42
C ALA A 211 -7.30 -13.51 14.44
N ALA A 212 -7.40 -13.12 13.17
CA ALA A 212 -6.39 -13.38 12.13
C ALA A 212 -5.34 -12.26 12.01
N ILE A 213 -5.71 -11.02 12.41
CA ILE A 213 -4.86 -9.82 12.42
C ILE A 213 -4.07 -9.68 13.74
N LEU A 214 -4.35 -10.57 14.73
CA LEU A 214 -3.50 -10.60 15.93
C LEU A 214 -2.05 -10.73 15.49
N CYS A 215 -1.36 -9.58 15.47
CA CYS A 215 0.06 -9.42 15.20
C CYS A 215 0.70 -10.70 14.67
N CYS A 216 0.57 -10.95 13.37
CA CYS A 216 1.40 -11.97 12.73
C CYS A 216 2.83 -11.42 12.65
N ALA A 217 3.45 -11.14 13.79
CA ALA A 217 4.88 -11.19 13.93
C ALA A 217 5.24 -12.66 13.71
N ILE A 218 5.55 -12.99 12.46
CA ILE A 218 5.99 -14.33 12.10
C ILE A 218 7.43 -14.46 12.59
N HIS A 219 7.62 -14.84 13.84
CA HIS A 219 8.89 -15.38 14.29
C HIS A 219 9.10 -16.67 13.51
N GLY A 220 10.04 -16.68 12.58
CA GLY A 220 10.28 -17.67 11.52
C GLY A 220 10.44 -19.14 11.91
N ARG A 221 10.10 -19.56 13.11
CA ARG A 221 10.18 -20.97 13.58
C ARG A 221 8.98 -21.49 14.37
N ARG A 222 7.91 -20.73 14.64
CA ARG A 222 6.80 -21.21 15.50
C ARG A 222 5.39 -21.09 14.92
N PHE A 223 5.23 -20.73 13.67
CA PHE A 223 3.93 -20.55 13.03
C PHE A 223 3.15 -21.86 12.80
N GLY A 224 3.83 -22.97 12.59
CA GLY A 224 3.18 -24.23 12.23
C GLY A 224 2.33 -24.87 13.33
N GLN A 225 2.61 -24.64 14.61
CA GLN A 225 1.96 -25.38 15.71
C GLN A 225 0.85 -24.63 16.43
N ARG A 226 0.89 -23.31 16.51
CA ARG A 226 -0.09 -22.56 17.33
C ARG A 226 -1.39 -22.17 16.62
N TYR A 227 -1.41 -22.15 15.31
CA TYR A 227 -2.57 -21.69 14.51
C TYR A 227 -3.22 -22.76 13.64
N SER A 228 -2.70 -23.99 13.62
CA SER A 228 -3.32 -25.11 12.89
C SER A 228 -4.77 -25.40 13.34
N HIS A 229 -5.11 -25.12 14.60
CA HIS A 229 -6.48 -25.28 15.12
C HIS A 229 -7.45 -24.20 14.62
N LEU A 230 -7.00 -22.97 14.43
CA LEU A 230 -7.82 -21.85 13.94
C LEU A 230 -8.11 -22.00 12.44
N ILE A 231 -7.08 -22.35 11.66
CA ILE A 231 -7.23 -22.58 10.22
C ILE A 231 -8.15 -23.76 9.93
N LYS A 232 -8.06 -24.85 10.70
CA LYS A 232 -8.96 -26.01 10.58
C LYS A 232 -10.42 -25.72 10.98
N ARG A 233 -10.66 -24.71 11.81
CA ARG A 233 -12.01 -24.25 12.18
C ARG A 233 -12.64 -23.28 11.16
N MET A 234 -11.83 -22.60 10.37
CA MET A 234 -12.30 -21.68 9.33
C MET A 234 -12.59 -22.39 7.98
N LEU A 235 -12.09 -23.62 7.80
CA LEU A 235 -12.30 -24.41 6.58
C LEU A 235 -13.42 -25.48 6.73
N LYS A 236 -14.16 -25.48 7.82
CA LYS A 236 -15.41 -26.20 8.04
C LYS A 236 -16.58 -25.21 8.12
#